data_c3e2cd18656c67aff1f6dc9c5f0f86e1
#
_entry.id   c3e2cd18656c67aff1f6dc9c5f0f86e1
#
_cell.length_a   1.000
_cell.length_b   1.000
_cell.length_c   1.000
_cell.angle_alpha   90.00
_cell.angle_beta   90.00
_cell.angle_gamma   90.00
#
_symmetry.space_group_name_H-M   'P 1'
#
loop_
_entity.id
_entity.type
_entity.pdbx_description
1 polymer ?
#
loop_
_entity_poly.entity_id
_entity_poly.type
_entity_poly.pdbx_seq_one_letter_code
_entity_poly.pdbx_strand_id
1 'polypeptide(L)'
;ALRELIANALIHQDFLATGASVMIEMYDDRVEISNPGIPFIKVERFIDEYRSRNEQLADIMRRFGICEEKGSGIDKVISAAEKFQLPAPDFRVGEIRTTSILFAHQDFGKMSQSDRIRACYQHCCLLYVDNQRMSNQTLRNRFCLNESKNNTVSQVIGATKEAGLIKLDESESKSTRYARYLPFWA
;
A
#
# COMPACT_ATOMS: atom_id res chain seq x y z
N ALA A 1 8.21 3.70 7.98
CA ALA A 1 7.15 2.69 7.77
C ALA A 1 6.65 2.08 9.08
N LEU A 2 7.49 1.33 9.86
CA LEU A 2 7.05 0.61 11.06
C LEU A 2 6.39 1.53 12.10
N ARG A 3 7.05 2.64 12.48
CA ARG A 3 6.50 3.63 13.43
C ARG A 3 5.09 4.09 13.01
N GLU A 4 4.90 4.34 11.73
CA GLU A 4 3.64 4.83 11.18
C GLU A 4 2.52 3.76 11.27
N LEU A 5 2.83 2.51 10.94
CA LEU A 5 1.86 1.43 11.08
C LEU A 5 1.48 1.15 12.54
N ILE A 6 2.42 1.28 13.48
CA ILE A 6 2.13 1.16 14.92
C ILE A 6 1.23 2.32 15.36
N ALA A 7 1.54 3.55 14.95
CA ALA A 7 0.71 4.71 15.25
C ALA A 7 -0.71 4.54 14.70
N ASN A 8 -0.84 4.08 13.45
CA ASN A 8 -2.13 3.80 12.83
C ASN A 8 -2.91 2.71 13.59
N ALA A 9 -2.25 1.63 14.03
CA ALA A 9 -2.89 0.59 14.82
C ALA A 9 -3.46 1.12 16.14
N LEU A 10 -2.73 2.02 16.82
CA LEU A 10 -3.19 2.67 18.05
C LEU A 10 -4.37 3.63 17.79
N ILE A 11 -4.27 4.44 16.72
CA ILE A 11 -5.30 5.43 16.36
C ILE A 11 -6.60 4.75 15.91
N HIS A 12 -6.49 3.63 15.19
CA HIS A 12 -7.63 2.96 14.57
C HIS A 12 -8.19 1.78 15.39
N GLN A 13 -7.59 1.45 16.55
CA GLN A 13 -8.12 0.41 17.41
C GLN A 13 -9.53 0.75 17.93
N ASP A 14 -10.33 -0.27 18.11
CA ASP A 14 -11.62 -0.17 18.77
C ASP A 14 -11.43 -0.37 20.28
N PHE A 15 -11.53 0.71 21.05
CA PHE A 15 -11.42 0.69 22.52
C PHE A 15 -12.61 0.01 23.21
N LEU A 16 -13.72 -0.25 22.51
CA LEU A 16 -14.85 -0.96 23.05
C LEU A 16 -14.70 -2.49 22.91
N ALA A 17 -13.77 -2.95 22.09
CA ALA A 17 -13.47 -4.37 21.95
C ALA A 17 -12.71 -4.89 23.18
N THR A 18 -13.42 -5.58 24.06
CA THR A 18 -12.84 -6.17 25.28
C THR A 18 -12.04 -7.43 24.96
N GLY A 19 -10.97 -7.69 25.71
CA GLY A 19 -10.12 -8.87 25.54
C GLY A 19 -9.24 -8.85 24.27
N ALA A 20 -9.15 -7.71 23.59
CA ALA A 20 -8.31 -7.54 22.42
C ALA A 20 -7.43 -6.29 22.57
N SER A 21 -6.20 -6.35 22.04
CA SER A 21 -5.23 -5.26 22.07
C SER A 21 -4.51 -5.13 20.72
N VAL A 22 -3.79 -4.04 20.55
CA VAL A 22 -2.80 -3.92 19.47
C VAL A 22 -1.71 -4.95 19.72
N MET A 23 -1.39 -5.74 18.69
CA MET A 23 -0.34 -6.73 18.72
C MET A 23 0.70 -6.46 17.65
N ILE A 24 1.97 -6.67 17.97
CA ILE A 24 3.09 -6.62 17.04
C ILE A 24 3.78 -7.97 17.11
N GLU A 25 3.77 -8.68 15.99
CA GLU A 25 4.37 -10.00 15.86
C GLU A 25 5.52 -9.95 14.86
N MET A 26 6.69 -10.40 15.29
CA MET A 26 7.90 -10.40 14.47
C MET A 26 8.23 -11.83 14.04
N TYR A 27 8.26 -12.03 12.73
CA TYR A 27 8.64 -13.28 12.07
C TYR A 27 9.95 -13.09 11.32
N ASP A 28 10.57 -14.16 10.88
CA ASP A 28 11.83 -14.09 10.12
C ASP A 28 11.69 -13.35 8.78
N ASP A 29 10.50 -13.39 8.18
CA ASP A 29 10.20 -12.86 6.85
C ASP A 29 9.25 -11.64 6.84
N ARG A 30 8.68 -11.26 7.99
CA ARG A 30 7.73 -10.15 8.08
C ARG A 30 7.49 -9.65 9.50
N VAL A 31 6.90 -8.49 9.60
CA VAL A 31 6.31 -7.96 10.83
C VAL A 31 4.82 -7.76 10.60
N GLU A 32 3.99 -8.28 11.49
CA GLU A 32 2.55 -8.10 11.50
C GLU A 32 2.16 -7.16 12.64
N ILE A 33 1.35 -6.15 12.34
CA ILE A 33 0.82 -5.20 13.30
C ILE A 33 -0.69 -5.27 13.18
N SER A 34 -1.34 -5.72 14.24
CA SER A 34 -2.79 -5.88 14.23
C SER A 34 -3.45 -5.09 15.35
N ASN A 35 -4.63 -4.56 15.07
CA ASN A 35 -5.47 -3.87 16.05
C ASN A 35 -6.91 -4.39 16.00
N PRO A 36 -7.64 -4.38 17.14
CA PRO A 36 -9.08 -4.61 17.13
C PRO A 36 -9.78 -3.49 16.35
N GLY A 37 -10.84 -3.85 15.64
CA GLY A 37 -11.66 -2.95 14.83
C GLY A 37 -11.46 -3.12 13.32
N ILE A 38 -12.55 -2.93 12.60
CA ILE A 38 -12.61 -2.96 11.13
C ILE A 38 -12.45 -1.52 10.64
N PRO A 39 -11.69 -1.24 9.58
CA PRO A 39 -11.50 0.12 9.08
C PRO A 39 -12.83 0.69 8.52
N PHE A 40 -13.00 2.00 8.59
CA PHE A 40 -14.16 2.69 8.02
C PHE A 40 -14.08 2.93 6.52
N ILE A 41 -12.90 2.72 5.95
CA ILE A 41 -12.61 2.86 4.51
C ILE A 41 -12.04 1.54 4.00
N LYS A 42 -12.16 1.30 2.70
CA LYS A 42 -11.60 0.10 2.06
C LYS A 42 -10.07 0.14 2.08
N VAL A 43 -9.43 -1.01 2.24
CA VAL A 43 -7.96 -1.11 2.29
C VAL A 43 -7.30 -0.62 1.01
N GLU A 44 -7.96 -0.77 -0.13
CA GLU A 44 -7.50 -0.29 -1.42
C GLU A 44 -7.44 1.25 -1.46
N ARG A 45 -8.20 1.93 -0.60
CA ARG A 45 -8.29 3.39 -0.53
C ARG A 45 -7.48 4.01 0.61
N PHE A 46 -6.67 3.22 1.34
CA PHE A 46 -5.86 3.73 2.46
C PHE A 46 -4.84 4.80 2.04
N ILE A 47 -4.48 4.85 0.76
CA ILE A 47 -3.50 5.80 0.24
C ILE A 47 -4.12 7.18 -0.05
N ASP A 48 -5.42 7.27 -0.30
CA ASP A 48 -6.08 8.50 -0.74
C ASP A 48 -7.23 8.94 0.16
N GLU A 49 -7.87 7.99 0.86
CA GLU A 49 -8.92 8.30 1.82
C GLU A 49 -8.41 8.29 3.26
N TYR A 50 -8.97 9.19 4.06
CA TYR A 50 -8.63 9.28 5.47
C TYR A 50 -9.90 9.34 6.34
N ARG A 51 -10.00 8.45 7.31
CA ARG A 51 -11.01 8.51 8.37
C ARG A 51 -10.48 7.87 9.64
N SER A 52 -10.23 8.68 10.66
CA SER A 52 -9.77 8.20 11.96
C SER A 52 -10.92 7.64 12.80
N ARG A 53 -10.66 6.58 13.56
CA ARG A 53 -11.58 6.08 14.60
C ARG A 53 -11.48 6.93 15.86
N ASN A 54 -10.26 7.27 16.27
CA ASN A 54 -9.97 8.01 17.52
C ASN A 54 -9.29 9.34 17.18
N GLU A 55 -10.08 10.34 16.73
CA GLU A 55 -9.56 11.62 16.25
C GLU A 55 -8.78 12.39 17.32
N GLN A 56 -9.27 12.41 18.57
CA GLN A 56 -8.59 13.10 19.67
C GLN A 56 -7.21 12.48 19.96
N LEU A 57 -7.11 11.14 19.95
CA LEU A 57 -5.83 10.45 20.08
C LEU A 57 -4.90 10.76 18.90
N ALA A 58 -5.42 10.75 17.68
CA ALA A 58 -4.65 11.12 16.50
C ALA A 58 -4.11 12.55 16.58
N ASP A 59 -4.92 13.51 17.07
CA ASP A 59 -4.48 14.89 17.26
C ASP A 59 -3.36 15.01 18.30
N ILE A 60 -3.49 14.32 19.41
CA ILE A 60 -2.46 14.29 20.44
C ILE A 60 -1.17 13.69 19.88
N MET A 61 -1.24 12.54 19.21
CA MET A 61 -0.08 11.85 18.66
C MET A 61 0.64 12.70 17.60
N ARG A 62 -0.10 13.46 16.77
CA ARG A 62 0.51 14.42 15.82
C ARG A 62 1.25 15.56 16.53
N ARG A 63 0.64 16.16 17.56
CA ARG A 63 1.27 17.23 18.33
C ARG A 63 2.57 16.80 19.00
N PHE A 64 2.70 15.53 19.38
CA PHE A 64 3.93 14.94 19.91
C PHE A 64 4.87 14.42 18.82
N GLY A 65 4.56 14.56 17.53
CA GLY A 65 5.39 14.08 16.44
C GLY A 65 5.49 12.54 16.35
N ILE A 66 4.54 11.81 16.94
CA ILE A 66 4.52 10.34 16.95
C ILE A 66 4.04 9.81 15.61
N CYS A 67 3.05 10.47 15.00
CA CYS A 67 2.54 10.15 13.67
C CYS A 67 2.54 11.37 12.76
N GLU A 68 2.36 11.10 11.47
CA GLU A 68 2.36 12.11 10.41
C GLU A 68 1.04 12.89 10.34
N GLU A 69 1.01 13.90 9.47
CA GLU A 69 -0.21 14.65 9.17
C GLU A 69 -1.30 13.77 8.55
N LYS A 70 -2.54 14.24 8.61
CA LYS A 70 -3.71 13.51 8.09
C LYS A 70 -3.52 13.11 6.63
N GLY A 71 -3.67 11.81 6.34
CA GLY A 71 -3.68 11.27 4.98
C GLY A 71 -2.31 10.95 4.38
N SER A 72 -1.17 11.28 5.01
CA SER A 72 0.16 11.04 4.43
C SER A 72 0.91 9.81 5.01
N GLY A 73 0.32 9.11 5.95
CA GLY A 73 1.00 8.01 6.66
C GLY A 73 1.23 6.78 5.77
N ILE A 74 0.21 6.35 5.07
CA ILE A 74 0.29 5.17 4.19
C ILE A 74 1.17 5.43 2.96
N ASP A 75 1.13 6.63 2.39
CA ASP A 75 2.03 7.04 1.29
C ASP A 75 3.49 6.84 1.68
N LYS A 76 3.86 7.29 2.89
CA LYS A 76 5.21 7.13 3.41
C LYS A 76 5.58 5.67 3.67
N VAL A 77 4.63 4.83 4.09
CA VAL A 77 4.84 3.38 4.27
C VAL A 77 5.14 2.73 2.91
N ILE A 78 4.31 3.01 1.89
CA ILE A 78 4.47 2.46 0.54
C ILE A 78 5.76 2.99 -0.09
N SER A 79 6.01 4.30 -0.03
CA SER A 79 7.24 4.92 -0.55
C SER A 79 8.50 4.34 0.10
N ALA A 80 8.48 4.08 1.41
CA ALA A 80 9.59 3.43 2.09
C ALA A 80 9.77 1.98 1.63
N ALA A 81 8.69 1.20 1.46
CA ALA A 81 8.77 -0.15 0.93
C ALA A 81 9.38 -0.15 -0.48
N GLU A 82 9.00 0.80 -1.34
CA GLU A 82 9.59 0.96 -2.67
C GLU A 82 11.07 1.34 -2.62
N LYS A 83 11.43 2.32 -1.81
CA LYS A 83 12.82 2.79 -1.66
C LYS A 83 13.77 1.68 -1.22
N PHE A 84 13.32 0.81 -0.32
CA PHE A 84 14.11 -0.32 0.18
C PHE A 84 13.89 -1.62 -0.61
N GLN A 85 13.20 -1.56 -1.75
CA GLN A 85 12.92 -2.71 -2.62
C GLN A 85 12.23 -3.87 -1.89
N LEU A 86 11.40 -3.56 -0.91
CA LEU A 86 10.60 -4.56 -0.19
C LEU A 86 9.35 -4.93 -1.00
N PRO A 87 8.76 -6.11 -0.78
CA PRO A 87 7.41 -6.37 -1.23
C PRO A 87 6.45 -5.30 -0.71
N ALA A 88 5.40 -5.03 -1.46
CA ALA A 88 4.40 -4.05 -1.07
C ALA A 88 3.73 -4.45 0.26
N PRO A 89 3.50 -3.52 1.21
CA PRO A 89 2.80 -3.82 2.43
C PRO A 89 1.42 -4.43 2.14
N ASP A 90 0.97 -5.31 3.00
CA ASP A 90 -0.34 -5.94 2.89
C ASP A 90 -1.25 -5.49 4.04
N PHE A 91 -2.51 -5.21 3.73
CA PHE A 91 -3.51 -4.79 4.70
C PHE A 91 -4.67 -5.76 4.66
N ARG A 92 -4.90 -6.47 5.76
CA ARG A 92 -5.92 -7.50 5.86
C ARG A 92 -6.98 -7.11 6.85
N VAL A 93 -8.23 -7.34 6.49
CA VAL A 93 -9.38 -7.11 7.35
C VAL A 93 -10.00 -8.47 7.67
N GLY A 94 -9.96 -8.84 8.94
CA GLY A 94 -10.67 -10.00 9.48
C GLY A 94 -12.06 -9.61 9.97
N GLU A 95 -12.71 -10.49 10.70
CA GLU A 95 -14.06 -10.23 11.25
C GLU A 95 -14.05 -9.10 12.29
N ILE A 96 -13.01 -9.03 13.13
CA ILE A 96 -12.93 -8.10 14.27
C ILE A 96 -11.61 -7.35 14.33
N ARG A 97 -10.67 -7.59 13.42
CA ARG A 97 -9.30 -7.05 13.46
C ARG A 97 -8.86 -6.56 12.08
N THR A 98 -7.98 -5.56 12.11
CA THR A 98 -7.20 -5.13 10.96
C THR A 98 -5.74 -5.49 11.20
N THR A 99 -5.07 -6.04 10.19
CA THR A 99 -3.65 -6.40 10.24
C THR A 99 -2.89 -5.73 9.11
N SER A 100 -1.83 -5.02 9.45
CA SER A 100 -0.86 -4.44 8.51
C SER A 100 0.41 -5.29 8.53
N ILE A 101 0.90 -5.68 7.36
CA ILE A 101 2.05 -6.57 7.20
C ILE A 101 3.15 -5.86 6.43
N LEU A 102 4.33 -5.81 7.00
CA LEU A 102 5.58 -5.41 6.33
C LEU A 102 6.44 -6.64 6.11
N PHE A 103 6.80 -6.87 4.87
CA PHE A 103 7.64 -8.03 4.49
C PHE A 103 9.13 -7.67 4.52
N ALA A 104 9.97 -8.66 4.82
CA ALA A 104 11.40 -8.60 4.58
C ALA A 104 11.69 -8.54 3.06
N HIS A 105 12.92 -8.18 2.69
CA HIS A 105 13.32 -8.11 1.30
C HIS A 105 13.15 -9.46 0.60
N GLN A 106 12.58 -9.40 -0.60
CA GLN A 106 12.39 -10.56 -1.46
C GLN A 106 12.65 -10.17 -2.93
N ASP A 107 13.50 -10.94 -3.60
CA ASP A 107 13.75 -10.76 -5.02
C ASP A 107 12.46 -10.90 -5.83
N PHE A 108 12.32 -10.10 -6.89
CA PHE A 108 11.16 -10.15 -7.78
C PHE A 108 10.84 -11.57 -8.28
N GLY A 109 11.85 -12.38 -8.56
CA GLY A 109 11.67 -13.77 -9.02
C GLY A 109 10.98 -14.68 -8.01
N LYS A 110 11.10 -14.37 -6.71
CA LYS A 110 10.51 -15.13 -5.61
C LYS A 110 9.13 -14.60 -5.19
N MET A 111 8.76 -13.39 -5.60
CA MET A 111 7.46 -12.80 -5.30
C MET A 111 6.35 -13.62 -5.96
N SER A 112 5.27 -13.88 -5.21
CA SER A 112 4.05 -14.47 -5.76
C SER A 112 3.37 -13.53 -6.78
N GLN A 113 2.45 -14.05 -7.57
CA GLN A 113 1.66 -13.21 -8.48
C GLN A 113 0.84 -12.16 -7.72
N SER A 114 0.26 -12.52 -6.58
CA SER A 114 -0.49 -11.61 -5.71
C SER A 114 0.38 -10.47 -5.17
N ASP A 115 1.63 -10.76 -4.78
CA ASP A 115 2.56 -9.73 -4.30
C ASP A 115 2.95 -8.74 -5.42
N ARG A 116 3.15 -9.24 -6.64
CA ARG A 116 3.44 -8.40 -7.81
C ARG A 116 2.25 -7.53 -8.20
N ILE A 117 1.03 -8.06 -8.14
CA ILE A 117 -0.21 -7.31 -8.40
C ILE A 117 -0.38 -6.22 -7.34
N ARG A 118 -0.22 -6.55 -6.05
CA ARG A 118 -0.30 -5.59 -4.94
C ARG A 118 0.73 -4.48 -5.09
N ALA A 119 1.98 -4.83 -5.42
CA ALA A 119 3.03 -3.84 -5.65
C ALA A 119 2.75 -2.95 -6.86
N CYS A 120 2.22 -3.50 -7.96
CA CYS A 120 1.82 -2.74 -9.13
C CYS A 120 0.69 -1.75 -8.78
N TYR A 121 -0.33 -2.21 -8.06
CA TYR A 121 -1.43 -1.37 -7.63
C TYR A 121 -0.98 -0.21 -6.73
N GLN A 122 -0.23 -0.52 -5.67
CA GLN A 122 0.24 0.50 -4.72
C GLN A 122 1.19 1.50 -5.38
N HIS A 123 2.06 1.06 -6.31
CA HIS A 123 2.89 1.95 -7.11
C HIS A 123 2.05 2.88 -7.99
N CYS A 124 0.99 2.36 -8.61
CA CYS A 124 0.07 3.17 -9.40
C CYS A 124 -0.62 4.24 -8.53
N CYS A 125 -1.08 3.87 -7.34
CA CYS A 125 -1.70 4.79 -6.40
C CYS A 125 -0.72 5.87 -5.92
N LEU A 126 0.50 5.48 -5.54
CA LEU A 126 1.53 6.41 -5.07
C LEU A 126 1.86 7.46 -6.14
N LEU A 127 2.06 7.04 -7.38
CA LEU A 127 2.29 7.97 -8.48
C LEU A 127 1.09 8.89 -8.74
N TYR A 128 -0.13 8.36 -8.62
CA TYR A 128 -1.34 9.14 -8.84
C TYR A 128 -1.52 10.26 -7.81
N VAL A 129 -1.30 9.98 -6.52
CA VAL A 129 -1.40 11.01 -5.48
C VAL A 129 -0.29 12.06 -5.60
N ASP A 130 0.85 11.70 -6.21
CA ASP A 130 1.93 12.62 -6.59
C ASP A 130 1.71 13.31 -7.95
N ASN A 131 0.48 13.27 -8.50
CA ASN A 131 0.11 13.83 -9.81
C ASN A 131 0.90 13.25 -10.99
N GLN A 132 1.40 12.03 -10.86
CA GLN A 132 2.09 11.27 -11.90
C GLN A 132 1.23 10.11 -12.42
N ARG A 133 1.69 9.45 -13.47
CA ARG A 133 1.02 8.30 -14.08
C ARG A 133 1.95 7.10 -14.13
N MET A 134 1.44 5.94 -13.74
CA MET A 134 2.22 4.69 -13.84
C MET A 134 2.39 4.28 -15.30
N SER A 135 3.55 3.77 -15.61
CA SER A 135 3.90 3.15 -16.89
C SER A 135 4.65 1.85 -16.68
N ASN A 136 4.88 1.08 -17.75
CA ASN A 136 5.74 -0.08 -17.69
C ASN A 136 7.15 0.29 -17.20
N GLN A 137 7.70 1.42 -17.63
CA GLN A 137 9.02 1.86 -17.20
C GLN A 137 9.07 2.18 -15.71
N THR A 138 8.10 2.92 -15.16
CA THR A 138 8.10 3.26 -13.73
C THR A 138 7.97 2.00 -12.89
N LEU A 139 7.14 1.04 -13.29
CA LEU A 139 6.99 -0.23 -12.60
C LEU A 139 8.24 -1.13 -12.72
N ARG A 140 8.95 -1.11 -13.86
CA ARG A 140 10.26 -1.77 -13.97
C ARG A 140 11.27 -1.18 -12.98
N ASN A 141 11.32 0.14 -12.88
CA ASN A 141 12.19 0.84 -11.93
C ASN A 141 11.85 0.46 -10.48
N ARG A 142 10.54 0.38 -10.15
CA ARG A 142 10.05 -0.08 -8.83
C ARG A 142 10.59 -1.48 -8.46
N PHE A 143 10.70 -2.38 -9.44
CA PHE A 143 11.20 -3.74 -9.24
C PHE A 143 12.71 -3.90 -9.52
N CYS A 144 13.45 -2.83 -9.78
CA CYS A 144 14.86 -2.86 -10.21
C CYS A 144 15.10 -3.79 -11.40
N LEU A 145 14.18 -3.86 -12.36
CA LEU A 145 14.25 -4.70 -13.54
C LEU A 145 14.79 -3.91 -14.74
N ASN A 146 15.65 -4.55 -15.54
CA ASN A 146 16.16 -3.99 -16.77
C ASN A 146 15.15 -4.06 -17.93
N GLU A 147 15.50 -3.49 -19.09
CA GLU A 147 14.62 -3.41 -20.26
C GLU A 147 14.23 -4.77 -20.83
N SER A 148 15.08 -5.80 -20.68
CA SER A 148 14.75 -7.16 -21.15
C SER A 148 13.52 -7.77 -20.45
N LYS A 149 13.11 -7.23 -19.30
CA LYS A 149 11.95 -7.65 -18.52
C LYS A 149 10.66 -6.89 -18.85
N ASN A 150 10.64 -6.11 -19.93
CA ASN A 150 9.48 -5.35 -20.37
C ASN A 150 8.21 -6.21 -20.49
N ASN A 151 8.29 -7.38 -21.10
CA ASN A 151 7.16 -8.30 -21.26
C ASN A 151 6.68 -8.85 -19.92
N THR A 152 7.59 -9.19 -18.99
CA THR A 152 7.23 -9.66 -17.65
C THR A 152 6.44 -8.60 -16.88
N VAL A 153 6.89 -7.34 -16.95
CA VAL A 153 6.18 -6.24 -16.28
C VAL A 153 4.85 -5.95 -16.96
N SER A 154 4.76 -6.05 -18.30
CA SER A 154 3.47 -5.95 -19.01
C SER A 154 2.48 -7.02 -18.58
N GLN A 155 2.92 -8.23 -18.28
CA GLN A 155 2.06 -9.30 -17.73
C GLN A 155 1.55 -8.94 -16.33
N VAL A 156 2.41 -8.37 -15.46
CA VAL A 156 1.97 -7.90 -14.13
C VAL A 156 0.91 -6.80 -14.25
N ILE A 157 1.14 -5.82 -15.13
CA ILE A 157 0.17 -4.75 -15.40
C ILE A 157 -1.15 -5.33 -15.93
N GLY A 158 -1.09 -6.28 -16.88
CA GLY A 158 -2.26 -6.98 -17.41
C GLY A 158 -3.06 -7.67 -16.31
N ALA A 159 -2.40 -8.48 -15.48
CA ALA A 159 -3.03 -9.16 -14.35
C ALA A 159 -3.64 -8.18 -13.33
N THR A 160 -2.97 -7.04 -13.07
CA THR A 160 -3.49 -6.01 -12.15
C THR A 160 -4.73 -5.31 -12.73
N LYS A 161 -4.75 -5.11 -14.05
CA LYS A 161 -5.92 -4.58 -14.77
C LYS A 161 -7.09 -5.58 -14.78
N GLU A 162 -6.82 -6.86 -15.02
CA GLU A 162 -7.81 -7.94 -14.95
C GLU A 162 -8.41 -8.08 -13.55
N ALA A 163 -7.61 -7.86 -12.51
CA ALA A 163 -8.07 -7.79 -11.13
C ALA A 163 -8.93 -6.53 -10.83
N GLY A 164 -9.11 -5.61 -11.79
CA GLY A 164 -9.92 -4.41 -11.64
C GLY A 164 -9.29 -3.32 -10.75
N LEU A 165 -7.99 -3.41 -10.44
CA LEU A 165 -7.31 -2.50 -9.53
C LEU A 165 -6.76 -1.24 -10.21
N ILE A 166 -6.46 -1.34 -11.51
CA ILE A 166 -5.98 -0.22 -12.33
C ILE A 166 -6.73 -0.16 -13.66
N LYS A 167 -6.75 1.02 -14.26
CA LYS A 167 -7.33 1.27 -15.59
C LYS A 167 -6.36 2.04 -16.48
N LEU A 168 -6.57 1.97 -17.79
CA LEU A 168 -5.82 2.77 -18.75
C LEU A 168 -6.23 4.25 -18.62
N ASP A 169 -5.26 5.15 -18.66
CA ASP A 169 -5.52 6.58 -18.80
C ASP A 169 -5.76 6.89 -20.28
N GLU A 170 -7.04 7.08 -20.63
CA GLU A 170 -7.45 7.34 -22.01
C GLU A 170 -7.18 8.78 -22.45
N SER A 171 -6.80 9.67 -21.52
CA SER A 171 -6.56 11.09 -21.81
C SER A 171 -5.22 11.34 -22.51
N GLU A 172 -4.22 10.48 -22.33
CA GLU A 172 -2.85 10.78 -22.76
C GLU A 172 -2.41 10.12 -24.09
N SER A 173 -2.86 8.95 -24.45
CA SER A 173 -2.46 8.31 -25.74
C SER A 173 -3.22 7.04 -26.07
N LYS A 174 -3.60 6.87 -27.35
CA LYS A 174 -4.11 5.61 -27.89
C LYS A 174 -3.02 4.57 -28.20
N SER A 175 -1.73 4.93 -28.03
CA SER A 175 -0.60 4.04 -28.34
C SER A 175 -0.26 3.17 -27.11
N THR A 176 -0.25 1.85 -27.31
CA THR A 176 0.17 0.87 -26.28
C THR A 176 1.61 1.08 -25.79
N ARG A 177 2.48 1.66 -26.64
CA ARG A 177 3.89 1.93 -26.28
C ARG A 177 4.05 2.99 -25.21
N TYR A 178 3.11 3.94 -25.13
CA TYR A 178 3.11 5.06 -24.17
C TYR A 178 1.97 4.96 -23.18
N ALA A 179 1.41 3.76 -23.00
CA ALA A 179 0.28 3.54 -22.08
C ALA A 179 0.60 4.03 -20.67
N ARG A 180 -0.36 4.76 -20.11
CA ARG A 180 -0.36 5.24 -18.73
C ARG A 180 -1.54 4.62 -17.99
N TYR A 181 -1.35 4.42 -16.70
CA TYR A 181 -2.33 3.74 -15.87
C TYR A 181 -2.68 4.57 -14.65
N LEU A 182 -3.93 4.46 -14.26
CA LEU A 182 -4.54 5.10 -13.10
C LEU A 182 -5.09 4.03 -12.17
N PRO A 183 -5.22 4.31 -10.86
CA PRO A 183 -6.02 3.46 -9.97
C PRO A 183 -7.47 3.37 -10.46
N PHE A 184 -8.17 2.30 -10.12
CA PHE A 184 -9.57 2.09 -10.56
C PHE A 184 -10.52 3.21 -10.15
N TRP A 185 -10.22 3.85 -9.02
CA TRP A 185 -11.04 4.90 -8.40
C TRP A 185 -10.72 6.33 -8.89
N ALA A 186 -9.67 6.54 -9.67
CA ALA A 186 -9.24 7.84 -10.20
C ALA A 186 -10.18 8.37 -11.29
#